data_b30b5693b7d9e3ac4f697fe38b72f77e
#
_entry.id   b30b5693b7d9e3ac4f697fe38b72f77e
#
_cell.length_a   1.000
_cell.length_b   1.000
_cell.length_c   1.000
_cell.angle_alpha   90.00
_cell.angle_beta   90.00
_cell.angle_gamma   90.00
#
_symmetry.space_group_name_H-M   'P 1'
#
loop_
_entity.id
_entity.type
_entity.pdbx_description
1 polymer ?
#
loop_
_entity_poly.entity_id
_entity_poly.type
_entity_poly.pdbx_seq_one_letter_code
_entity_poly.pdbx_strand_id
1 'polypeptide(L)'
;ASRMTIANMAIEAGAKCALFTPDEKTAEYCEIELNDFQKSLVGDGDAAYLKTMTYRGEDFVPVMACPSQVDKIRDVSTLEGTEIDQVFIGSCTNGRLEDLAAAAEVLKGKKVADYVKLIVTPASRKIYRQAIELGILDTLAEAGAMITHPGCGLCCGRAGGILTDGERVVATNNRNFL
;
A
#
# COMPACT_ATOMS: atom_id res chain seq x y z
N ALA A 1 6.40 6.42 -3.34
CA ALA A 1 5.44 5.33 -3.08
C ALA A 1 4.06 5.62 -3.69
N SER A 2 3.38 6.74 -3.40
CA SER A 2 1.97 7.01 -3.78
C SER A 2 1.65 6.78 -5.27
N ARG A 3 2.50 7.24 -6.21
CA ARG A 3 2.31 6.98 -7.64
C ARG A 3 2.29 5.48 -7.97
N MET A 4 3.12 4.70 -7.30
CA MET A 4 3.16 3.25 -7.51
C MET A 4 1.91 2.57 -6.93
N THR A 5 1.39 3.07 -5.82
CA THR A 5 0.11 2.59 -5.26
C THR A 5 -1.03 2.84 -6.24
N ILE A 6 -1.15 4.07 -6.76
CA ILE A 6 -2.19 4.42 -7.76
C ILE A 6 -2.04 3.56 -9.02
N ALA A 7 -0.81 3.41 -9.55
CA ALA A 7 -0.57 2.59 -10.73
C ALA A 7 -0.88 1.10 -10.49
N ASN A 8 -0.56 0.59 -9.30
CA ASN A 8 -0.87 -0.80 -8.93
C ASN A 8 -2.39 -1.03 -8.84
N MET A 9 -3.13 -0.05 -8.33
CA MET A 9 -4.59 -0.15 -8.18
C MET A 9 -5.37 0.03 -9.49
N ALA A 10 -4.72 0.39 -10.59
CA ALA A 10 -5.39 0.53 -11.88
C ALA A 10 -6.12 -0.75 -12.33
N ILE A 11 -5.56 -1.93 -12.00
CA ILE A 11 -6.20 -3.21 -12.33
C ILE A 11 -7.51 -3.41 -11.57
N GLU A 12 -7.63 -2.90 -10.37
CA GLU A 12 -8.87 -2.97 -9.58
C GLU A 12 -9.96 -2.07 -10.17
N ALA A 13 -9.56 -1.03 -10.92
CA ALA A 13 -10.46 -0.18 -11.70
C ALA A 13 -10.78 -0.75 -13.10
N GLY A 14 -10.34 -1.97 -13.41
CA GLY A 14 -10.55 -2.62 -14.71
C GLY A 14 -9.61 -2.18 -15.83
N ALA A 15 -8.60 -1.37 -15.52
CA ALA A 15 -7.59 -0.95 -16.51
C ALA A 15 -6.48 -2.00 -16.65
N LYS A 16 -5.82 -2.04 -17.81
CA LYS A 16 -4.66 -2.90 -18.03
C LYS A 16 -3.40 -2.36 -17.35
N CYS A 17 -3.24 -1.05 -17.31
CA CYS A 17 -2.11 -0.37 -16.69
C CYS A 17 -2.47 1.07 -16.36
N ALA A 18 -1.61 1.72 -15.57
CA ALA A 18 -1.61 3.16 -15.38
C ALA A 18 -0.20 3.70 -15.63
N LEU A 19 -0.13 4.87 -16.22
CA LEU A 19 1.11 5.55 -16.55
C LEU A 19 1.18 6.89 -15.84
N PHE A 20 2.35 7.19 -15.32
CA PHE A 20 2.69 8.50 -14.80
C PHE A 20 3.77 9.11 -15.69
N THR A 21 3.58 10.35 -16.08
CA THR A 21 4.64 11.11 -16.75
C THR A 21 5.87 11.15 -15.87
N PRO A 22 7.05 10.72 -16.37
CA PRO A 22 8.29 10.79 -15.63
C PRO A 22 8.69 12.25 -15.35
N ASP A 23 9.13 12.50 -14.15
CA ASP A 23 9.62 13.81 -13.69
C ASP A 23 10.83 13.63 -12.75
N GLU A 24 11.29 14.73 -12.18
CA GLU A 24 12.41 14.76 -11.23
C GLU A 24 12.21 13.82 -10.04
N LYS A 25 10.98 13.72 -9.51
CA LYS A 25 10.67 12.77 -8.42
C LYS A 25 10.78 11.31 -8.86
N THR A 26 10.47 11.04 -10.13
CA THR A 26 10.67 9.71 -10.71
C THR A 26 12.16 9.38 -10.83
N ALA A 27 12.96 10.35 -11.30
CA ALA A 27 14.42 10.22 -11.44
C ALA A 27 15.07 9.96 -10.07
N GLU A 28 14.73 10.78 -9.09
CA GLU A 28 15.21 10.65 -7.70
C GLU A 28 14.88 9.27 -7.11
N TYR A 29 13.62 8.85 -7.21
CA TYR A 29 13.20 7.55 -6.67
C TYR A 29 13.89 6.36 -7.34
N CYS A 30 14.13 6.46 -8.65
CA CYS A 30 14.78 5.40 -9.42
C CYS A 30 16.31 5.48 -9.37
N GLU A 31 16.88 6.52 -8.75
CA GLU A 31 18.33 6.76 -8.70
C GLU A 31 18.96 6.82 -10.11
N ILE A 32 18.28 7.50 -11.05
CA ILE A 32 18.70 7.65 -12.46
C ILE A 32 18.60 9.09 -12.92
N GLU A 33 19.31 9.43 -14.00
CA GLU A 33 19.03 10.62 -14.79
C GLU A 33 18.06 10.27 -15.92
N LEU A 34 17.03 11.10 -16.12
CA LEU A 34 16.09 10.90 -17.21
C LEU A 34 16.75 11.31 -18.53
N ASN A 35 16.84 10.38 -19.48
CA ASN A 35 17.24 10.66 -20.85
C ASN A 35 16.10 11.32 -21.64
N ASP A 36 16.39 11.80 -22.85
CA ASP A 36 15.42 12.51 -23.67
C ASP A 36 14.21 11.65 -24.06
N PHE A 37 14.43 10.35 -24.29
CA PHE A 37 13.32 9.42 -24.53
C PHE A 37 12.39 9.33 -23.32
N GLN A 38 12.93 9.17 -22.11
CA GLN A 38 12.13 9.11 -20.88
C GLN A 38 11.36 10.41 -20.62
N LYS A 39 11.99 11.58 -20.89
CA LYS A 39 11.35 12.89 -20.80
C LYS A 39 10.21 13.06 -21.81
N SER A 40 10.30 12.39 -22.97
CA SER A 40 9.28 12.43 -24.00
C SER A 40 8.07 11.51 -23.73
N LEU A 41 8.09 10.69 -22.67
CA LEU A 41 6.98 9.81 -22.28
C LEU A 41 5.84 10.60 -21.63
N VAL A 42 5.27 11.49 -22.41
CA VAL A 42 4.10 12.31 -22.06
C VAL A 42 3.01 12.07 -23.10
N GLY A 43 1.77 12.33 -22.76
CA GLY A 43 0.69 12.29 -23.73
C GLY A 43 0.87 13.38 -24.78
N ASP A 44 0.57 13.10 -26.04
CA ASP A 44 0.60 14.10 -27.10
C ASP A 44 -0.36 15.26 -26.78
N GLY A 45 -0.02 16.48 -27.19
CA GLY A 45 -0.81 17.67 -26.89
C GLY A 45 -2.23 17.64 -27.51
N ASP A 46 -2.44 16.84 -28.54
CA ASP A 46 -3.70 16.60 -29.25
C ASP A 46 -4.29 15.20 -28.97
N ALA A 47 -3.77 14.49 -27.96
CA ALA A 47 -4.28 13.17 -27.58
C ALA A 47 -5.75 13.22 -27.19
N ALA A 48 -6.55 12.36 -27.83
CA ALA A 48 -7.96 12.22 -27.52
C ALA A 48 -8.17 11.27 -26.34
N TYR A 49 -8.57 11.82 -25.20
CA TYR A 49 -8.91 11.05 -24.01
C TYR A 49 -10.40 10.77 -23.94
N LEU A 50 -10.76 9.55 -23.57
CA LEU A 50 -12.17 9.19 -23.32
C LEU A 50 -12.78 10.06 -22.24
N LYS A 51 -12.01 10.37 -21.20
CA LYS A 51 -12.43 11.21 -20.09
C LYS A 51 -11.22 11.84 -19.43
N THR A 52 -11.34 13.12 -19.10
CA THR A 52 -10.37 13.83 -18.25
C THR A 52 -11.04 14.17 -16.91
N MET A 53 -10.35 13.88 -15.83
CA MET A 53 -10.82 14.17 -14.46
C MET A 53 -9.74 14.94 -13.72
N THR A 54 -10.15 15.98 -13.02
CA THR A 54 -9.24 16.81 -12.21
C THR A 54 -9.65 16.68 -10.74
N TYR A 55 -8.69 16.41 -9.89
CA TYR A 55 -8.89 16.29 -8.46
C TYR A 55 -7.91 17.21 -7.72
N ARG A 56 -8.34 17.71 -6.58
CA ARG A 56 -7.47 18.47 -5.65
C ARG A 56 -7.09 17.53 -4.52
N GLY A 57 -5.80 17.50 -4.15
CA GLY A 57 -5.30 16.61 -3.11
C GLY A 57 -5.98 16.83 -1.75
N GLU A 58 -6.39 18.07 -1.47
CA GLU A 58 -7.08 18.48 -0.25
C GLU A 58 -8.53 17.96 -0.14
N ASP A 59 -9.12 17.52 -1.25
CA ASP A 59 -10.50 16.99 -1.26
C ASP A 59 -10.54 15.52 -0.80
N PHE A 60 -9.39 14.87 -0.61
CA PHE A 60 -9.32 13.48 -0.17
C PHE A 60 -9.22 13.37 1.35
N VAL A 61 -10.09 12.58 1.92
CA VAL A 61 -10.04 12.16 3.32
C VAL A 61 -9.58 10.70 3.42
N PRO A 62 -9.04 10.26 4.56
CA PRO A 62 -8.72 8.86 4.78
C PRO A 62 -9.97 7.98 4.66
N VAL A 63 -9.92 7.00 3.76
CA VAL A 63 -11.02 6.08 3.50
C VAL A 63 -10.56 4.62 3.62
N MET A 64 -11.51 3.74 3.83
CA MET A 64 -11.30 2.29 3.85
C MET A 64 -12.35 1.62 2.97
N ALA A 65 -11.91 0.68 2.14
CA ALA A 65 -12.81 -0.18 1.39
C ALA A 65 -13.40 -1.25 2.31
N CYS A 66 -14.72 -1.32 2.36
CA CYS A 66 -15.44 -2.34 3.11
C CYS A 66 -15.70 -3.57 2.25
N PRO A 67 -15.82 -4.78 2.85
CA PRO A 67 -16.08 -6.00 2.08
C PRO A 67 -17.31 -5.87 1.18
N SER A 68 -17.24 -6.38 -0.03
CA SER A 68 -16.19 -7.17 -0.70
C SER A 68 -15.68 -6.49 -1.98
N GLN A 69 -15.79 -5.19 -2.08
CA GLN A 69 -15.47 -4.40 -3.29
C GLN A 69 -14.54 -3.25 -2.93
N VAL A 70 -13.60 -2.94 -3.82
CA VAL A 70 -12.58 -1.88 -3.58
C VAL A 70 -13.15 -0.46 -3.66
N ASP A 71 -14.30 -0.28 -4.31
CA ASP A 71 -15.02 0.99 -4.46
C ASP A 71 -16.11 1.21 -3.40
N LYS A 72 -16.36 0.22 -2.55
CA LYS A 72 -17.28 0.35 -1.41
C LYS A 72 -16.57 1.06 -0.24
N ILE A 73 -16.23 2.31 -0.46
CA ILE A 73 -15.44 3.11 0.48
C ILE A 73 -16.30 3.74 1.58
N ARG A 74 -15.70 3.88 2.75
CA ARG A 74 -16.25 4.64 3.90
C ARG A 74 -15.11 5.44 4.56
N ASP A 75 -15.47 6.57 5.14
CA ASP A 75 -14.53 7.36 5.92
C ASP A 75 -14.03 6.54 7.12
N VAL A 76 -12.74 6.54 7.36
CA VAL A 76 -12.12 5.78 8.48
C VAL A 76 -12.74 6.16 9.82
N SER A 77 -13.07 7.43 10.04
CA SER A 77 -13.71 7.92 11.25
C SER A 77 -15.06 7.26 11.54
N THR A 78 -15.77 6.78 10.50
CA THR A 78 -17.06 6.08 10.67
C THR A 78 -16.91 4.62 11.07
N LEU A 79 -15.69 4.10 11.06
CA LEU A 79 -15.35 2.72 11.37
C LEU A 79 -14.67 2.57 12.74
N GLU A 80 -14.50 3.67 13.47
CA GLU A 80 -13.93 3.64 14.82
C GLU A 80 -14.73 2.72 15.75
N GLY A 81 -14.03 1.96 16.59
CA GLY A 81 -14.64 0.99 17.51
C GLY A 81 -14.98 -0.36 16.87
N THR A 82 -14.73 -0.54 15.57
CA THR A 82 -14.88 -1.86 14.96
C THR A 82 -13.81 -2.82 15.49
N GLU A 83 -14.24 -3.93 16.08
CA GLU A 83 -13.33 -4.98 16.52
C GLU A 83 -12.67 -5.67 15.31
N ILE A 84 -11.37 -5.94 15.41
CA ILE A 84 -10.56 -6.58 14.40
C ILE A 84 -9.72 -7.69 15.00
N ASP A 85 -9.45 -8.72 14.22
CA ASP A 85 -8.65 -9.89 14.61
C ASP A 85 -7.24 -9.85 14.02
N GLN A 86 -7.09 -9.14 12.90
CA GLN A 86 -5.83 -9.09 12.18
C GLN A 86 -5.59 -7.73 11.51
N VAL A 87 -4.32 -7.36 11.43
CA VAL A 87 -3.82 -6.26 10.62
C VAL A 87 -2.81 -6.81 9.63
N PHE A 88 -2.93 -6.43 8.37
CA PHE A 88 -1.96 -6.75 7.33
C PHE A 88 -1.38 -5.48 6.72
N ILE A 89 -0.06 -5.31 6.83
CA ILE A 89 0.66 -4.17 6.26
C ILE A 89 1.60 -4.68 5.18
N GLY A 90 1.49 -4.13 3.97
CA GLY A 90 2.50 -4.38 2.98
C GLY A 90 2.03 -4.87 1.62
N SER A 91 2.69 -5.90 1.09
CA SER A 91 2.65 -6.39 -0.28
C SER A 91 3.27 -5.41 -1.30
N CYS A 92 3.04 -5.65 -2.60
CA CYS A 92 3.56 -4.79 -3.67
C CYS A 92 2.98 -3.38 -3.67
N THR A 93 1.80 -3.20 -3.08
CA THR A 93 1.08 -1.92 -3.07
C THR A 93 1.64 -0.98 -1.99
N ASN A 94 1.55 -1.36 -0.73
CA ASN A 94 1.92 -0.53 0.43
C ASN A 94 2.89 -1.24 1.39
N GLY A 95 3.88 -1.97 0.86
CA GLY A 95 4.99 -2.56 1.61
C GLY A 95 6.33 -1.92 1.25
N ARG A 96 6.33 -0.68 0.78
CA ARG A 96 7.53 0.06 0.41
C ARG A 96 8.18 0.65 1.65
N LEU A 97 9.39 1.17 1.51
CA LEU A 97 10.17 1.63 2.65
C LEU A 97 9.43 2.72 3.44
N GLU A 98 8.80 3.67 2.73
CA GLU A 98 8.05 4.76 3.32
C GLU A 98 6.79 4.27 4.05
N ASP A 99 6.12 3.26 3.51
CA ASP A 99 4.93 2.67 4.13
C ASP A 99 5.29 1.96 5.43
N LEU A 100 6.39 1.18 5.41
CA LEU A 100 6.90 0.49 6.59
C LEU A 100 7.40 1.47 7.65
N ALA A 101 8.07 2.55 7.23
CA ALA A 101 8.52 3.60 8.14
C ALA A 101 7.36 4.32 8.82
N ALA A 102 6.29 4.64 8.06
CA ALA A 102 5.09 5.24 8.62
C ALA A 102 4.40 4.32 9.63
N ALA A 103 4.32 3.02 9.34
CA ALA A 103 3.79 2.04 10.29
C ALA A 103 4.64 1.92 11.56
N ALA A 104 5.97 1.90 11.41
CA ALA A 104 6.90 1.85 12.54
C ALA A 104 6.77 3.10 13.43
N GLU A 105 6.62 4.28 12.84
CA GLU A 105 6.43 5.53 13.59
C GLU A 105 5.16 5.50 14.44
N VAL A 106 4.06 4.98 13.88
CA VAL A 106 2.80 4.81 14.63
C VAL A 106 2.94 3.82 15.78
N LEU A 107 3.71 2.76 15.59
CA LEU A 107 3.83 1.64 16.55
C LEU A 107 5.00 1.80 17.53
N LYS A 108 5.88 2.76 17.32
CA LYS A 108 7.07 2.99 18.15
C LYS A 108 6.69 3.13 19.63
N GLY A 109 7.28 2.27 20.45
CA GLY A 109 7.02 2.24 21.89
C GLY A 109 5.63 1.72 22.29
N LYS A 110 4.88 1.16 21.36
CA LYS A 110 3.57 0.55 21.58
C LYS A 110 3.60 -0.96 21.36
N LYS A 111 2.56 -1.63 21.80
CA LYS A 111 2.34 -3.06 21.55
C LYS A 111 1.01 -3.25 20.84
N VAL A 112 0.99 -4.20 19.92
CA VAL A 112 -0.26 -4.70 19.34
C VAL A 112 -1.05 -5.42 20.44
N ALA A 113 -2.36 -5.31 20.43
CA ALA A 113 -3.22 -6.02 21.37
C ALA A 113 -3.03 -7.55 21.23
N ASP A 114 -3.02 -8.26 22.36
CA ASP A 114 -2.68 -9.69 22.41
C ASP A 114 -3.59 -10.58 21.54
N TYR A 115 -4.81 -10.11 21.29
CA TYR A 115 -5.78 -10.80 20.44
C TYR A 115 -5.72 -10.42 18.96
N VAL A 116 -4.86 -9.46 18.57
CA VAL A 116 -4.71 -9.01 17.17
C VAL A 116 -3.43 -9.55 16.58
N LYS A 117 -3.52 -10.20 15.43
CA LYS A 117 -2.37 -10.64 14.64
C LYS A 117 -1.91 -9.47 13.75
N LEU A 118 -0.72 -8.94 13.95
CA LEU A 118 -0.11 -7.97 13.03
C LEU A 118 0.88 -8.68 12.11
N ILE A 119 0.62 -8.65 10.81
CA ILE A 119 1.48 -9.26 9.80
C ILE A 119 2.01 -8.18 8.86
N VAL A 120 3.33 -8.18 8.64
CA VAL A 120 4.02 -7.21 7.79
C VAL A 120 4.77 -7.93 6.68
N THR A 121 4.48 -7.54 5.43
CA THR A 121 5.11 -8.14 4.24
C THR A 121 5.77 -7.05 3.39
N PRO A 122 7.11 -6.90 3.42
CA PRO A 122 7.82 -5.93 2.58
C PRO A 122 7.62 -6.19 1.09
N ALA A 123 7.63 -5.15 0.27
CA ALA A 123 7.34 -5.24 -1.16
C ALA A 123 8.47 -5.92 -1.97
N SER A 124 9.70 -5.89 -1.50
CA SER A 124 10.84 -6.51 -2.19
C SER A 124 11.99 -6.84 -1.25
N ARG A 125 12.92 -7.68 -1.72
CA ARG A 125 14.15 -8.00 -0.96
C ARG A 125 15.04 -6.78 -0.72
N LYS A 126 15.09 -5.82 -1.66
CA LYS A 126 15.82 -4.55 -1.49
C LYS A 126 15.22 -3.79 -0.31
N ILE A 127 13.91 -3.59 -0.31
CA ILE A 127 13.18 -2.88 0.76
C ILE A 127 13.31 -3.62 2.10
N TYR A 128 13.18 -4.94 2.10
CA TYR A 128 13.36 -5.75 3.30
C TYR A 128 14.73 -5.48 3.97
N ARG A 129 15.80 -5.48 3.19
CA ARG A 129 17.16 -5.20 3.68
C ARG A 129 17.30 -3.77 4.19
N GLN A 130 16.83 -2.79 3.41
CA GLN A 130 16.87 -1.38 3.82
C GLN A 130 16.10 -1.15 5.13
N ALA A 131 14.95 -1.79 5.29
CA ALA A 131 14.15 -1.68 6.50
C ALA A 131 14.82 -2.32 7.73
N ILE A 132 15.65 -3.36 7.54
CA ILE A 132 16.52 -3.89 8.60
C ILE A 132 17.61 -2.87 8.95
N GLU A 133 18.33 -2.37 7.96
CA GLU A 133 19.44 -1.44 8.13
C GLU A 133 19.01 -0.14 8.85
N LEU A 134 17.77 0.28 8.65
CA LEU A 134 17.18 1.48 9.27
C LEU A 134 16.47 1.20 10.61
N GLY A 135 16.48 -0.04 11.13
CA GLY A 135 15.80 -0.41 12.38
C GLY A 135 14.27 -0.39 12.32
N ILE A 136 13.69 -0.24 11.11
CA ILE A 136 12.24 -0.21 10.90
C ILE A 136 11.61 -1.55 11.28
N LEU A 137 12.20 -2.66 10.81
CA LEU A 137 11.67 -3.99 11.12
C LEU A 137 11.84 -4.36 12.58
N ASP A 138 12.88 -3.88 13.22
CA ASP A 138 13.10 -4.06 14.66
C ASP A 138 11.96 -3.41 15.46
N THR A 139 11.65 -2.14 15.18
CA THR A 139 10.54 -1.41 15.79
C THR A 139 9.20 -2.13 15.59
N LEU A 140 8.94 -2.64 14.39
CA LEU A 140 7.72 -3.38 14.10
C LEU A 140 7.66 -4.72 14.83
N ALA A 141 8.77 -5.45 14.89
CA ALA A 141 8.88 -6.71 15.62
C ALA A 141 8.72 -6.50 17.15
N GLU A 142 9.34 -5.44 17.69
CA GLU A 142 9.15 -5.06 19.10
C GLU A 142 7.68 -4.76 19.42
N ALA A 143 6.94 -4.17 18.47
CA ALA A 143 5.50 -3.94 18.64
C ALA A 143 4.66 -5.22 18.61
N GLY A 144 5.23 -6.36 18.21
CA GLY A 144 4.56 -7.65 18.11
C GLY A 144 4.20 -8.07 16.67
N ALA A 145 4.78 -7.41 15.67
CA ALA A 145 4.53 -7.77 14.28
C ALA A 145 5.24 -9.06 13.86
N MET A 146 4.56 -9.91 13.13
CA MET A 146 5.15 -11.02 12.38
C MET A 146 5.66 -10.51 11.04
N ILE A 147 6.98 -10.48 10.84
CA ILE A 147 7.59 -10.05 9.59
C ILE A 147 7.74 -11.25 8.67
N THR A 148 7.17 -11.16 7.47
CA THR A 148 7.26 -12.21 6.46
C THR A 148 8.26 -11.87 5.36
N HIS A 149 8.61 -12.87 4.54
CA HIS A 149 9.37 -12.63 3.34
C HIS A 149 8.57 -11.80 2.31
N PRO A 150 9.25 -11.00 1.47
CA PRO A 150 8.61 -10.25 0.40
C PRO A 150 7.74 -11.12 -0.51
N GLY A 151 6.52 -10.66 -0.77
CA GLY A 151 5.56 -11.39 -1.58
C GLY A 151 4.18 -10.74 -1.55
N CYS A 152 3.18 -11.47 -2.02
CA CYS A 152 1.79 -11.01 -1.96
C CYS A 152 1.19 -11.11 -0.55
N GLY A 153 1.66 -12.06 0.26
CA GLY A 153 1.08 -12.29 1.58
C GLY A 153 -0.43 -12.51 1.52
N LEU A 154 -1.16 -11.92 2.44
CA LEU A 154 -2.62 -12.00 2.49
C LEU A 154 -3.32 -11.36 1.28
N CYS A 155 -2.68 -10.43 0.57
CA CYS A 155 -3.30 -9.74 -0.57
C CYS A 155 -3.91 -10.69 -1.61
N CYS A 156 -3.35 -11.87 -1.81
CA CYS A 156 -3.90 -12.88 -2.73
C CYS A 156 -4.95 -13.81 -2.09
N GLY A 157 -5.27 -13.65 -0.81
CA GLY A 157 -6.24 -14.48 -0.08
C GLY A 157 -5.82 -15.94 0.14
N ARG A 158 -4.54 -16.28 -0.07
CA ARG A 158 -4.08 -17.69 -0.07
C ARG A 158 -2.85 -17.95 0.81
N ALA A 159 -2.26 -16.92 1.39
CA ALA A 159 -1.04 -17.05 2.18
C ALA A 159 -0.91 -15.93 3.21
N GLY A 160 -0.08 -16.16 4.25
CA GLY A 160 0.34 -15.12 5.16
C GLY A 160 -0.78 -14.53 6.00
N GLY A 161 -1.52 -15.35 6.74
CA GLY A 161 -2.57 -14.91 7.65
C GLY A 161 -3.97 -15.02 7.06
N ILE A 162 -4.25 -16.15 6.41
CA ILE A 162 -5.60 -16.49 5.95
C ILE A 162 -6.57 -16.41 7.12
N LEU A 163 -7.69 -15.76 6.89
CA LEU A 163 -8.74 -15.58 7.89
C LEU A 163 -9.63 -16.80 7.98
N THR A 164 -10.19 -17.03 9.14
CA THR A 164 -11.29 -17.96 9.34
C THR A 164 -12.63 -17.23 9.29
N ASP A 165 -13.72 -18.01 9.27
CA ASP A 165 -15.07 -17.45 9.22
C ASP A 165 -15.31 -16.48 10.39
N GLY A 166 -15.73 -15.27 10.05
CA GLY A 166 -16.04 -14.21 11.02
C GLY A 166 -14.86 -13.35 11.43
N GLU A 167 -13.60 -13.72 11.15
CA GLU A 167 -12.44 -12.85 11.43
C GLU A 167 -12.44 -11.61 10.54
N ARG A 168 -12.05 -10.48 11.11
CA ARG A 168 -11.94 -9.19 10.41
C ARG A 168 -10.50 -8.74 10.33
N VAL A 169 -10.08 -8.33 9.13
CA VAL A 169 -8.75 -7.77 8.88
C VAL A 169 -8.83 -6.34 8.41
N VAL A 170 -7.94 -5.51 8.94
CA VAL A 170 -7.60 -4.21 8.35
C VAL A 170 -6.31 -4.37 7.55
N ALA A 171 -6.32 -3.98 6.30
CA ALA A 171 -5.19 -4.21 5.41
C ALA A 171 -4.85 -2.99 4.56
N THR A 172 -3.57 -2.80 4.30
CA THR A 172 -3.06 -1.75 3.40
C THR A 172 -2.89 -2.22 1.95
N ASN A 173 -3.24 -3.47 1.65
CA ASN A 173 -3.19 -4.00 0.30
C ASN A 173 -4.35 -3.48 -0.58
N ASN A 174 -4.26 -3.75 -1.89
CA ASN A 174 -5.21 -3.26 -2.89
C ASN A 174 -6.39 -4.21 -3.17
N ARG A 175 -6.44 -5.38 -2.55
CA ARG A 175 -7.51 -6.35 -2.78
C ARG A 175 -8.42 -6.47 -1.56
N ASN A 176 -9.70 -6.68 -1.83
CA ASN A 176 -10.73 -6.77 -0.82
C ASN A 176 -11.63 -7.97 -1.13
N PHE A 177 -11.29 -9.10 -0.54
CA PHE A 177 -12.05 -10.34 -0.69
C PHE A 177 -13.07 -10.51 0.44
N LEU A 178 -14.06 -11.39 0.20
CA LEU A 178 -14.92 -11.93 1.25
C LEU A 178 -14.19 -13.02 2.03
#